data_68184cf55a8d41c349c48301dd26b7c8
#
_entry.id   68184cf55a8d41c349c48301dd26b7c8
#
_cell.length_a   1.000
_cell.length_b   1.000
_cell.length_c   1.000
_cell.angle_alpha   90.00
_cell.angle_beta   90.00
_cell.angle_gamma   90.00
#
_symmetry.space_group_name_H-M   'P 1'
#
loop_
_entity.id
_entity.type
_entity.pdbx_description
1 polymer ?
#
loop_
_entity_poly.entity_id
_entity_poly.type
_entity_poly.pdbx_seq_one_letter_code
_entity_poly.pdbx_strand_id
1 'polypeptide(L)'
;MRLFHLYTRRVMTIKEWLQITSTDFKKAGIMTSLLDSEVLLAHVLCKPRTYLHAHAENSLSRLALELANECAFLRLKRVPLAYIIGHKEFYDRRFIVTPDVLIPRPESEAIIELVEKYQKTLPHSTIFDIGTGSGCLAITIKLALPHCFVTASDISDAALEIAKKNATRLQALITFIKSDILKSIPMPRTPIYLLANLPYVDPNWETSLETAYEPRQALYAPHNGLKFINQLCEQSSSLPRQSIVCIESDIRQHAEIIKKFSTNNFLHLETCELINVFQRI
;
A
#
# COMPACT_ATOMS: atom_id res chain seq x y z
N MET A 1 -17.77 12.87 -22.75
CA MET A 1 -17.95 14.29 -22.35
C MET A 1 -19.41 14.81 -22.43
N ARG A 2 -20.32 14.20 -23.15
CA ARG A 2 -21.73 14.69 -23.28
C ARG A 2 -22.70 14.23 -22.16
N LEU A 3 -22.44 13.14 -21.42
CA LEU A 3 -23.40 12.59 -20.47
C LEU A 3 -23.48 13.36 -19.14
N PHE A 4 -22.38 13.88 -18.61
CA PHE A 4 -22.38 14.61 -17.33
C PHE A 4 -22.96 16.04 -17.40
N HIS A 5 -22.97 16.68 -18.59
CA HIS A 5 -23.52 18.04 -18.76
C HIS A 5 -25.07 18.09 -18.76
N LEU A 6 -25.74 16.95 -18.97
CA LEU A 6 -27.20 16.90 -19.04
C LEU A 6 -27.90 16.88 -17.68
N TYR A 7 -27.17 16.54 -16.60
CA TYR A 7 -27.78 16.33 -15.27
C TYR A 7 -27.65 17.52 -14.31
N THR A 8 -26.98 18.61 -14.69
CA THR A 8 -26.72 19.77 -13.80
C THR A 8 -27.96 20.63 -13.50
N ARG A 9 -29.10 20.37 -14.14
CA ARG A 9 -30.36 21.15 -13.94
C ARG A 9 -31.47 20.38 -13.19
N ARG A 10 -31.31 19.06 -12.94
CA ARG A 10 -32.30 18.24 -12.26
C ARG A 10 -31.85 17.97 -10.82
N VAL A 11 -32.81 18.05 -9.90
CA VAL A 11 -32.62 17.53 -8.51
C VAL A 11 -32.42 16.02 -8.63
N MET A 12 -31.31 15.51 -8.13
CA MET A 12 -30.93 14.10 -8.20
C MET A 12 -30.82 13.54 -6.78
N THR A 13 -31.43 12.38 -6.52
CA THR A 13 -31.32 11.69 -5.24
C THR A 13 -30.02 10.87 -5.15
N ILE A 14 -29.65 10.49 -3.93
CA ILE A 14 -28.54 9.58 -3.67
C ILE A 14 -28.69 8.30 -4.48
N LYS A 15 -29.88 7.67 -4.44
CA LYS A 15 -30.19 6.45 -5.16
C LYS A 15 -30.04 6.58 -6.66
N GLU A 16 -30.60 7.64 -7.26
CA GLU A 16 -30.49 7.89 -8.69
C GLU A 16 -29.02 8.04 -9.12
N TRP A 17 -28.23 8.81 -8.37
CA TRP A 17 -26.81 9.00 -8.66
C TRP A 17 -26.03 7.68 -8.59
N LEU A 18 -26.23 6.88 -7.54
CA LEU A 18 -25.57 5.57 -7.38
C LEU A 18 -25.93 4.62 -8.52
N GLN A 19 -27.20 4.55 -8.95
CA GLN A 19 -27.65 3.70 -10.03
C GLN A 19 -27.01 4.10 -11.38
N ILE A 20 -26.98 5.36 -11.68
CA ILE A 20 -26.39 5.88 -12.92
C ILE A 20 -24.89 5.63 -12.93
N THR A 21 -24.20 6.06 -11.87
CA THR A 21 -22.73 5.99 -11.76
C THR A 21 -22.23 4.54 -11.73
N SER A 22 -22.88 3.64 -10.98
CA SER A 22 -22.50 2.23 -10.94
C SER A 22 -22.74 1.55 -12.30
N THR A 23 -23.79 1.94 -13.03
CA THR A 23 -24.03 1.44 -14.39
C THR A 23 -22.94 1.88 -15.36
N ASP A 24 -22.52 3.15 -15.28
CA ASP A 24 -21.46 3.68 -16.15
C ASP A 24 -20.09 3.07 -15.81
N PHE A 25 -19.79 2.86 -14.53
CA PHE A 25 -18.60 2.14 -14.09
C PHE A 25 -18.58 0.69 -14.59
N LYS A 26 -19.71 -0.01 -14.50
CA LYS A 26 -19.83 -1.37 -15.02
C LYS A 26 -19.60 -1.43 -16.53
N LYS A 27 -20.18 -0.51 -17.31
CA LYS A 27 -19.93 -0.40 -18.77
C LYS A 27 -18.47 -0.12 -19.09
N ALA A 28 -17.77 0.64 -18.23
CA ALA A 28 -16.35 0.90 -18.35
C ALA A 28 -15.47 -0.27 -17.88
N GLY A 29 -16.04 -1.41 -17.47
CA GLY A 29 -15.31 -2.59 -17.00
C GLY A 29 -14.70 -2.43 -15.60
N ILE A 30 -15.26 -1.57 -14.76
CA ILE A 30 -14.86 -1.46 -13.34
C ILE A 30 -15.65 -2.53 -12.57
N MET A 31 -14.94 -3.55 -12.10
CA MET A 31 -15.56 -4.72 -11.45
C MET A 31 -16.24 -4.37 -10.13
N THR A 32 -15.71 -3.41 -9.39
CA THR A 32 -16.22 -2.91 -8.10
C THR A 32 -17.20 -1.75 -8.25
N SER A 33 -17.93 -1.69 -9.37
CA SER A 33 -18.70 -0.54 -9.84
C SER A 33 -19.64 0.07 -8.79
N LEU A 34 -20.42 -0.76 -8.05
CA LEU A 34 -21.32 -0.29 -7.00
C LEU A 34 -20.52 0.20 -5.78
N LEU A 35 -19.55 -0.58 -5.32
CA LEU A 35 -18.70 -0.22 -4.19
C LEU A 35 -17.96 1.11 -4.44
N ASP A 36 -17.37 1.27 -5.62
CA ASP A 36 -16.63 2.48 -5.98
C ASP A 36 -17.56 3.71 -6.00
N SER A 37 -18.78 3.59 -6.55
CA SER A 37 -19.74 4.68 -6.55
C SER A 37 -20.19 5.06 -5.13
N GLU A 38 -20.45 4.06 -4.26
CA GLU A 38 -20.80 4.31 -2.86
C GLU A 38 -19.65 5.01 -2.10
N VAL A 39 -18.41 4.54 -2.27
CA VAL A 39 -17.25 5.13 -1.60
C VAL A 39 -17.03 6.58 -2.05
N LEU A 40 -17.14 6.86 -3.35
CA LEU A 40 -17.00 8.23 -3.87
C LEU A 40 -18.08 9.16 -3.32
N LEU A 41 -19.34 8.74 -3.34
CA LEU A 41 -20.42 9.58 -2.84
C LEU A 41 -20.35 9.78 -1.32
N ALA A 42 -19.99 8.74 -0.57
CA ALA A 42 -19.77 8.81 0.87
C ALA A 42 -18.64 9.79 1.22
N HIS A 43 -17.55 9.76 0.44
CA HIS A 43 -16.43 10.70 0.57
C HIS A 43 -16.89 12.15 0.34
N VAL A 44 -17.59 12.43 -0.76
CA VAL A 44 -18.09 13.78 -1.11
C VAL A 44 -19.06 14.31 -0.06
N LEU A 45 -19.94 13.45 0.47
CA LEU A 45 -20.90 13.84 1.50
C LEU A 45 -20.30 13.89 2.91
N CYS A 46 -19.05 13.45 3.10
CA CYS A 46 -18.42 13.26 4.42
C CYS A 46 -19.30 12.41 5.36
N LYS A 47 -19.90 11.32 4.83
CA LYS A 47 -20.78 10.40 5.54
C LYS A 47 -20.30 8.95 5.39
N PRO A 48 -20.62 8.06 6.34
CA PRO A 48 -20.37 6.64 6.15
C PRO A 48 -21.26 6.07 5.03
N ARG A 49 -20.83 4.98 4.38
CA ARG A 49 -21.61 4.32 3.32
C ARG A 49 -23.01 3.90 3.76
N THR A 50 -23.18 3.50 5.03
CA THR A 50 -24.49 3.15 5.62
C THR A 50 -25.49 4.30 5.56
N TYR A 51 -25.00 5.55 5.63
CA TYR A 51 -25.86 6.74 5.47
C TYR A 51 -26.53 6.78 4.10
N LEU A 52 -25.84 6.39 3.03
CA LEU A 52 -26.36 6.43 1.66
C LEU A 52 -27.59 5.54 1.51
N HIS A 53 -27.57 4.35 2.14
CA HIS A 53 -28.68 3.42 2.09
C HIS A 53 -29.86 3.88 2.95
N ALA A 54 -29.58 4.43 4.13
CA ALA A 54 -30.63 4.93 5.03
C ALA A 54 -31.33 6.19 4.49
N HIS A 55 -30.67 6.96 3.59
CA HIS A 55 -31.15 8.25 3.08
C HIS A 55 -31.20 8.27 1.55
N ALA A 56 -31.49 7.14 0.94
CA ALA A 56 -31.40 6.93 -0.51
C ALA A 56 -32.26 7.92 -1.34
N GLU A 57 -33.40 8.33 -0.80
CA GLU A 57 -34.33 9.27 -1.46
C GLU A 57 -33.99 10.75 -1.19
N ASN A 58 -32.96 11.04 -0.37
CA ASN A 58 -32.53 12.41 -0.14
C ASN A 58 -31.88 13.00 -1.39
N SER A 59 -32.21 14.25 -1.69
CA SER A 59 -31.64 14.98 -2.81
C SER A 59 -30.21 15.44 -2.52
N LEU A 60 -29.34 15.30 -3.51
CA LEU A 60 -27.98 15.87 -3.47
C LEU A 60 -28.05 17.39 -3.69
N SER A 61 -27.27 18.12 -2.92
CA SER A 61 -27.05 19.53 -3.21
C SER A 61 -26.31 19.70 -4.54
N ARG A 62 -26.45 20.84 -5.18
CA ARG A 62 -25.75 21.12 -6.43
C ARG A 62 -24.23 20.94 -6.32
N LEU A 63 -23.64 21.45 -5.24
CA LEU A 63 -22.20 21.31 -5.01
C LEU A 63 -21.80 19.84 -4.83
N ALA A 64 -22.55 19.08 -4.02
CA ALA A 64 -22.28 17.65 -3.82
C ALA A 64 -22.38 16.87 -5.14
N LEU A 65 -23.37 17.18 -5.98
CA LEU A 65 -23.55 16.56 -7.29
C LEU A 65 -22.37 16.87 -8.23
N GLU A 66 -21.92 18.13 -8.29
CA GLU A 66 -20.78 18.56 -9.10
C GLU A 66 -19.50 17.81 -8.67
N LEU A 67 -19.18 17.82 -7.37
CA LEU A 67 -18.01 17.12 -6.82
C LEU A 67 -18.08 15.60 -7.03
N ALA A 68 -19.24 14.99 -6.81
CA ALA A 68 -19.42 13.55 -7.03
C ALA A 68 -19.21 13.17 -8.51
N ASN A 69 -19.69 14.01 -9.43
CA ASN A 69 -19.50 13.81 -10.87
C ASN A 69 -18.03 13.97 -11.28
N GLU A 70 -17.29 14.90 -10.69
CA GLU A 70 -15.84 15.04 -10.91
C GLU A 70 -15.08 13.80 -10.44
N CYS A 71 -15.39 13.30 -9.23
CA CYS A 71 -14.80 12.06 -8.71
C CYS A 71 -15.14 10.87 -9.63
N ALA A 72 -16.39 10.74 -10.06
CA ALA A 72 -16.82 9.68 -10.96
C ALA A 72 -16.11 9.76 -12.33
N PHE A 73 -15.91 10.96 -12.86
CA PHE A 73 -15.16 11.15 -14.11
C PHE A 73 -13.70 10.71 -14.00
N LEU A 74 -13.02 11.02 -12.89
CA LEU A 74 -11.66 10.53 -12.63
C LEU A 74 -11.64 9.01 -12.56
N ARG A 75 -12.62 8.40 -11.88
CA ARG A 75 -12.71 6.94 -11.78
C ARG A 75 -12.97 6.27 -13.13
N LEU A 76 -13.80 6.84 -13.99
CA LEU A 76 -14.01 6.39 -15.37
C LEU A 76 -12.71 6.44 -16.21
N LYS A 77 -11.82 7.37 -15.91
CA LYS A 77 -10.47 7.42 -16.50
C LYS A 77 -9.51 6.41 -15.87
N ARG A 78 -9.98 5.53 -14.98
CA ARG A 78 -9.17 4.53 -14.27
C ARG A 78 -8.23 5.09 -13.20
N VAL A 79 -8.39 6.35 -12.79
CA VAL A 79 -7.67 6.82 -11.60
C VAL A 79 -8.05 5.93 -10.42
N PRO A 80 -7.08 5.41 -9.65
CA PRO A 80 -7.35 4.58 -8.48
C PRO A 80 -8.26 5.28 -7.48
N LEU A 81 -9.25 4.54 -6.96
CA LEU A 81 -10.21 5.06 -5.98
C LEU A 81 -9.51 5.74 -4.79
N ALA A 82 -8.45 5.10 -4.28
CA ALA A 82 -7.68 5.62 -3.14
C ALA A 82 -7.05 7.00 -3.41
N TYR A 83 -6.59 7.26 -4.65
CA TYR A 83 -6.04 8.57 -5.00
C TYR A 83 -7.13 9.63 -5.17
N ILE A 84 -8.32 9.25 -5.65
CA ILE A 84 -9.46 10.18 -5.75
C ILE A 84 -9.90 10.65 -4.36
N ILE A 85 -10.00 9.71 -3.40
CA ILE A 85 -10.43 10.02 -2.02
C ILE A 85 -9.28 10.44 -1.10
N GLY A 86 -8.02 10.32 -1.56
CA GLY A 86 -6.81 10.74 -0.85
C GLY A 86 -6.36 9.81 0.29
N HIS A 87 -6.97 8.64 0.45
CA HIS A 87 -6.57 7.69 1.49
C HIS A 87 -6.87 6.24 1.13
N LYS A 88 -6.19 5.31 1.81
CA LYS A 88 -6.42 3.87 1.79
C LYS A 88 -6.47 3.33 3.21
N GLU A 89 -7.39 2.41 3.48
CA GLU A 89 -7.41 1.64 4.73
C GLU A 89 -6.41 0.48 4.62
N PHE A 90 -5.63 0.27 5.69
CA PHE A 90 -4.66 -0.80 5.85
C PHE A 90 -4.58 -1.14 7.34
N TYR A 91 -4.79 -2.39 7.71
CA TYR A 91 -4.79 -2.89 9.09
C TYR A 91 -5.63 -2.00 10.03
N ASP A 92 -6.91 -1.78 9.66
CA ASP A 92 -7.90 -0.95 10.39
C ASP A 92 -7.51 0.53 10.58
N ARG A 93 -6.56 1.04 9.79
CA ARG A 93 -6.11 2.44 9.85
C ARG A 93 -6.17 3.10 8.49
N ARG A 94 -6.49 4.39 8.48
CA ARG A 94 -6.45 5.18 7.24
C ARG A 94 -5.06 5.74 7.02
N PHE A 95 -4.51 5.52 5.83
CA PHE A 95 -3.24 6.10 5.38
C PHE A 95 -3.48 7.08 4.24
N ILE A 96 -2.92 8.27 4.35
CA ILE A 96 -2.87 9.25 3.25
C ILE A 96 -2.07 8.61 2.12
N VAL A 97 -2.62 8.66 0.91
CA VAL A 97 -1.94 8.23 -0.31
C VAL A 97 -2.09 9.28 -1.40
N THR A 98 -1.04 9.43 -2.19
CA THR A 98 -0.96 10.30 -3.37
C THR A 98 -0.27 9.54 -4.50
N PRO A 99 -0.26 10.04 -5.73
CA PRO A 99 0.52 9.43 -6.81
C PRO A 99 2.05 9.30 -6.55
N ASP A 100 2.53 9.78 -5.41
CA ASP A 100 3.94 9.67 -5.01
C ASP A 100 4.25 8.35 -4.28
N VAL A 101 3.24 7.59 -3.84
CA VAL A 101 3.39 6.34 -3.08
C VAL A 101 2.53 5.22 -3.63
N LEU A 102 3.00 3.99 -3.51
CA LEU A 102 2.19 2.81 -3.78
C LEU A 102 0.97 2.79 -2.86
N ILE A 103 -0.19 2.47 -3.41
CA ILE A 103 -1.40 2.24 -2.60
C ILE A 103 -1.20 0.98 -1.76
N PRO A 104 -1.31 1.03 -0.41
CA PRO A 104 -1.17 -0.14 0.46
C PRO A 104 -2.03 -1.32 -0.01
N ARG A 105 -1.41 -2.50 -0.08
CA ARG A 105 -2.05 -3.75 -0.52
C ARG A 105 -2.46 -4.58 0.69
N PRO A 106 -3.64 -5.20 0.68
CA PRO A 106 -4.07 -6.07 1.79
C PRO A 106 -3.10 -7.23 2.04
N GLU A 107 -2.48 -7.76 1.00
CA GLU A 107 -1.53 -8.88 1.07
C GLU A 107 -0.33 -8.55 1.96
N SER A 108 0.08 -7.28 2.00
CA SER A 108 1.19 -6.82 2.86
C SER A 108 0.86 -6.89 4.36
N GLU A 109 -0.41 -7.03 4.76
CA GLU A 109 -0.82 -7.16 6.16
C GLU A 109 -0.25 -8.43 6.80
N ALA A 110 -0.03 -9.49 6.02
CA ALA A 110 0.61 -10.72 6.48
C ALA A 110 2.02 -10.50 7.05
N ILE A 111 2.76 -9.47 6.60
CA ILE A 111 4.06 -9.12 7.18
C ILE A 111 3.93 -8.77 8.66
N ILE A 112 2.87 -8.07 9.04
CA ILE A 112 2.64 -7.62 10.42
C ILE A 112 2.38 -8.84 11.31
N GLU A 113 1.50 -9.74 10.87
CA GLU A 113 1.18 -10.97 11.58
C GLU A 113 2.42 -11.88 11.76
N LEU A 114 3.25 -11.98 10.73
CA LEU A 114 4.51 -12.72 10.79
C LEU A 114 5.49 -12.11 11.80
N VAL A 115 5.66 -10.78 11.82
CA VAL A 115 6.51 -10.11 12.80
C VAL A 115 5.98 -10.36 14.21
N GLU A 116 4.68 -10.21 14.46
CA GLU A 116 4.08 -10.50 15.77
C GLU A 116 4.27 -11.96 16.20
N LYS A 117 4.14 -12.90 15.24
CA LYS A 117 4.40 -14.33 15.47
C LYS A 117 5.84 -14.57 15.92
N TYR A 118 6.81 -14.05 15.16
CA TYR A 118 8.23 -14.28 15.45
C TYR A 118 8.72 -13.50 16.67
N GLN A 119 8.15 -12.36 17.00
CA GLN A 119 8.48 -11.62 18.22
C GLN A 119 8.24 -12.43 19.50
N LYS A 120 7.36 -13.43 19.49
CA LYS A 120 7.11 -14.31 20.64
C LYS A 120 8.27 -15.27 20.90
N THR A 121 9.02 -15.66 19.89
CA THR A 121 10.11 -16.64 19.97
C THR A 121 11.50 -16.05 19.73
N LEU A 122 11.58 -14.99 18.95
CA LEU A 122 12.81 -14.27 18.58
C LEU A 122 12.62 -12.77 18.82
N PRO A 123 12.57 -12.32 20.09
CA PRO A 123 12.24 -10.92 20.40
C PRO A 123 13.40 -9.99 20.02
N HIS A 124 13.22 -9.24 18.95
CA HIS A 124 14.15 -8.19 18.51
C HIS A 124 13.50 -6.83 18.67
N SER A 125 14.23 -5.88 19.24
CA SER A 125 13.73 -4.53 19.50
C SER A 125 13.87 -3.55 18.34
N THR A 126 14.60 -3.92 17.28
CA THR A 126 14.87 -3.05 16.12
C THR A 126 14.23 -3.62 14.88
N ILE A 127 13.45 -2.77 14.19
CA ILE A 127 12.71 -3.13 12.98
C ILE A 127 13.02 -2.09 11.90
N PHE A 128 13.39 -2.55 10.71
CA PHE A 128 13.58 -1.73 9.53
C PHE A 128 12.53 -2.04 8.48
N ASP A 129 11.87 -1.01 7.95
CA ASP A 129 10.95 -1.07 6.82
C ASP A 129 11.61 -0.39 5.62
N ILE A 130 11.94 -1.17 4.60
CA ILE A 130 12.73 -0.77 3.43
C ILE A 130 11.80 -0.57 2.24
N GLY A 131 11.83 0.63 1.64
CA GLY A 131 10.85 1.02 0.62
C GLY A 131 9.49 1.31 1.26
N THR A 132 9.48 2.11 2.31
CA THR A 132 8.31 2.29 3.20
C THR A 132 7.08 2.91 2.51
N GLY A 133 7.25 3.60 1.37
CA GLY A 133 6.16 4.22 0.63
C GLY A 133 5.30 5.16 1.49
N SER A 134 4.05 4.79 1.73
CA SER A 134 3.13 5.56 2.59
C SER A 134 3.43 5.43 4.09
N GLY A 135 4.37 4.57 4.49
CA GLY A 135 4.67 4.25 5.87
C GLY A 135 3.73 3.21 6.51
N CYS A 136 2.87 2.55 5.73
CA CYS A 136 1.80 1.71 6.28
C CYS A 136 2.34 0.54 7.11
N LEU A 137 3.39 -0.16 6.68
CA LEU A 137 4.02 -1.24 7.44
C LEU A 137 4.70 -0.72 8.71
N ALA A 138 5.63 0.23 8.55
CA ALA A 138 6.39 0.81 9.67
C ALA A 138 5.48 1.35 10.77
N ILE A 139 4.48 2.13 10.40
CA ILE A 139 3.54 2.77 11.34
C ILE A 139 2.69 1.72 12.04
N THR A 140 2.13 0.76 11.29
CA THR A 140 1.28 -0.28 11.88
C THR A 140 2.07 -1.13 12.85
N ILE A 141 3.29 -1.54 12.51
CA ILE A 141 4.18 -2.30 13.41
C ILE A 141 4.55 -1.48 14.65
N LYS A 142 4.88 -0.20 14.49
CA LYS A 142 5.18 0.67 15.65
C LYS A 142 4.02 0.75 16.63
N LEU A 143 2.79 0.80 16.12
CA LEU A 143 1.58 0.86 16.95
C LEU A 143 1.23 -0.50 17.59
N ALA A 144 1.53 -1.61 16.91
CA ALA A 144 1.35 -2.96 17.42
C ALA A 144 2.43 -3.36 18.46
N LEU A 145 3.67 -2.90 18.23
CA LEU A 145 4.85 -3.18 19.07
C LEU A 145 5.49 -1.88 19.57
N PRO A 146 4.87 -1.16 20.52
CA PRO A 146 5.30 0.18 20.92
C PRO A 146 6.72 0.25 21.52
N HIS A 147 7.20 -0.87 22.07
CA HIS A 147 8.54 -0.99 22.65
C HIS A 147 9.65 -1.11 21.60
N CYS A 148 9.32 -1.42 20.35
CA CYS A 148 10.31 -1.55 19.27
C CYS A 148 10.75 -0.19 18.73
N PHE A 149 12.02 -0.13 18.31
CA PHE A 149 12.57 0.98 17.55
C PHE A 149 12.35 0.72 16.07
N VAL A 150 11.52 1.53 15.43
CA VAL A 150 11.19 1.36 14.01
C VAL A 150 11.87 2.46 13.19
N THR A 151 12.63 2.02 12.19
CA THR A 151 13.21 2.89 11.17
C THR A 151 12.60 2.56 9.81
N ALA A 152 12.10 3.56 9.14
CA ALA A 152 11.52 3.46 7.81
C ALA A 152 12.41 4.16 6.79
N SER A 153 12.66 3.54 5.66
CA SER A 153 13.47 4.15 4.60
C SER A 153 12.81 4.08 3.24
N ASP A 154 13.12 5.08 2.42
CA ASP A 154 12.74 5.10 1.02
C ASP A 154 13.79 5.86 0.21
N ILE A 155 13.87 5.58 -1.09
CA ILE A 155 14.71 6.34 -2.02
C ILE A 155 14.05 7.66 -2.44
N SER A 156 12.72 7.72 -2.36
CA SER A 156 11.88 8.86 -2.75
C SER A 156 11.65 9.81 -1.57
N ASP A 157 12.10 11.06 -1.69
CA ASP A 157 11.79 12.11 -0.72
C ASP A 157 10.27 12.36 -0.62
N ALA A 158 9.56 12.31 -1.75
CA ALA A 158 8.11 12.49 -1.77
C ALA A 158 7.37 11.39 -0.98
N ALA A 159 7.83 10.13 -1.11
CA ALA A 159 7.29 9.02 -0.31
C ALA A 159 7.56 9.24 1.19
N LEU A 160 8.79 9.62 1.56
CA LEU A 160 9.13 9.91 2.96
C LEU A 160 8.28 11.03 3.55
N GLU A 161 7.95 12.07 2.79
CA GLU A 161 7.05 13.13 3.25
C GLU A 161 5.62 12.64 3.51
N ILE A 162 5.08 11.74 2.66
CA ILE A 162 3.77 11.11 2.91
C ILE A 162 3.84 10.20 4.15
N ALA A 163 4.89 9.39 4.29
CA ALA A 163 5.10 8.53 5.45
C ALA A 163 5.18 9.32 6.76
N LYS A 164 5.92 10.45 6.78
CA LYS A 164 6.00 11.37 7.93
C LYS A 164 4.63 11.97 8.29
N LYS A 165 3.85 12.40 7.29
CA LYS A 165 2.48 12.91 7.51
C LYS A 165 1.58 11.85 8.15
N ASN A 166 1.66 10.60 7.65
CA ASN A 166 0.92 9.47 8.22
C ASN A 166 1.38 9.16 9.65
N ALA A 167 2.68 9.10 9.91
CA ALA A 167 3.23 8.86 11.24
C ALA A 167 2.79 9.93 12.25
N THR A 168 2.86 11.21 11.87
CA THR A 168 2.40 12.32 12.70
C THR A 168 0.91 12.20 13.02
N ARG A 169 0.08 11.95 12.00
CA ARG A 169 -1.37 11.83 12.15
C ARG A 169 -1.78 10.64 13.03
N LEU A 170 -1.06 9.53 12.92
CA LEU A 170 -1.31 8.31 13.69
C LEU A 170 -0.49 8.23 14.99
N GLN A 171 0.28 9.27 15.31
CA GLN A 171 1.10 9.39 16.53
C GLN A 171 2.11 8.24 16.68
N ALA A 172 2.66 7.75 15.57
CA ALA A 172 3.68 6.72 15.55
C ALA A 172 5.08 7.34 15.55
N LEU A 173 5.89 7.03 16.56
CA LEU A 173 7.27 7.52 16.64
C LEU A 173 8.20 6.63 15.80
N ILE A 174 8.61 7.15 14.64
CA ILE A 174 9.42 6.42 13.63
C ILE A 174 10.59 7.30 13.20
N THR A 175 11.76 6.68 13.01
CA THR A 175 12.93 7.32 12.38
C THR A 175 12.84 7.14 10.87
N PHE A 176 12.92 8.24 10.11
CA PHE A 176 12.87 8.19 8.64
C PHE A 176 14.25 8.48 8.05
N ILE A 177 14.70 7.65 7.10
CA ILE A 177 16.01 7.76 6.45
C ILE A 177 15.83 7.67 4.93
N LYS A 178 16.45 8.59 4.19
CA LYS A 178 16.57 8.43 2.73
C LYS A 178 17.68 7.44 2.43
N SER A 179 17.34 6.32 1.74
CA SER A 179 18.30 5.26 1.43
C SER A 179 17.95 4.54 0.13
N ASP A 180 18.95 4.15 -0.61
CA ASP A 180 18.86 3.14 -1.67
C ASP A 180 19.03 1.76 -1.01
N ILE A 181 17.91 1.13 -0.70
CA ILE A 181 17.83 -0.10 0.08
C ILE A 181 18.54 0.09 1.43
N LEU A 182 19.66 -0.58 1.71
CA LEU A 182 20.35 -0.52 3.00
C LEU A 182 21.57 0.43 3.02
N LYS A 183 21.92 1.07 1.90
CA LYS A 183 23.20 1.80 1.75
C LYS A 183 23.44 2.88 2.79
N SER A 184 22.40 3.61 3.21
CA SER A 184 22.51 4.72 4.15
C SER A 184 21.98 4.38 5.54
N ILE A 185 21.59 3.12 5.79
CA ILE A 185 21.03 2.69 7.06
C ILE A 185 22.15 2.25 7.99
N PRO A 186 22.29 2.87 9.18
CA PRO A 186 23.24 2.41 10.17
C PRO A 186 22.82 1.05 10.72
N MET A 187 23.61 0.01 10.45
CA MET A 187 23.30 -1.35 10.90
C MET A 187 23.69 -1.54 12.36
N PRO A 188 22.76 -2.00 13.24
CA PRO A 188 23.05 -2.32 14.61
C PRO A 188 23.87 -3.63 14.68
N ARG A 189 24.48 -3.86 15.85
CA ARG A 189 25.20 -5.13 16.12
C ARG A 189 24.28 -6.23 16.62
N THR A 190 23.07 -5.91 17.03
CA THR A 190 22.05 -6.85 17.51
C THR A 190 21.12 -7.28 16.36
N PRO A 191 20.53 -8.48 16.43
CA PRO A 191 19.58 -8.95 15.45
C PRO A 191 18.40 -7.98 15.26
N ILE A 192 17.85 -7.96 14.05
CA ILE A 192 16.77 -7.07 13.64
C ILE A 192 15.67 -7.83 12.90
N TYR A 193 14.50 -7.18 12.78
CA TYR A 193 13.55 -7.48 11.71
C TYR A 193 13.77 -6.50 10.54
N LEU A 194 13.88 -7.04 9.34
CA LEU A 194 13.95 -6.29 8.10
C LEU A 194 12.76 -6.65 7.25
N LEU A 195 11.94 -5.65 6.94
CA LEU A 195 10.70 -5.79 6.16
C LEU A 195 10.91 -5.12 4.81
N ALA A 196 10.44 -5.76 3.75
CA ALA A 196 10.61 -5.23 2.41
C ALA A 196 9.42 -5.62 1.52
N ASN A 197 8.66 -4.61 1.11
CA ASN A 197 7.76 -4.68 -0.03
C ASN A 197 8.36 -3.78 -1.13
N LEU A 198 9.44 -4.28 -1.76
CA LEU A 198 10.15 -3.56 -2.83
C LEU A 198 9.46 -3.79 -4.18
N PRO A 199 9.72 -2.94 -5.18
CA PRO A 199 9.19 -3.17 -6.52
C PRO A 199 9.61 -4.55 -7.04
N TYR A 200 8.63 -5.38 -7.39
CA TYR A 200 8.84 -6.75 -7.84
C TYR A 200 8.06 -7.12 -9.11
N VAL A 201 7.27 -6.21 -9.67
CA VAL A 201 6.50 -6.47 -10.89
C VAL A 201 7.41 -6.37 -12.11
N ASP A 202 7.45 -7.42 -12.94
CA ASP A 202 8.15 -7.35 -14.23
C ASP A 202 7.38 -6.42 -15.19
N PRO A 203 8.06 -5.50 -15.91
CA PRO A 203 7.40 -4.60 -16.86
C PRO A 203 6.60 -5.29 -17.97
N ASN A 204 6.84 -6.58 -18.23
CA ASN A 204 6.14 -7.36 -19.24
C ASN A 204 4.90 -8.10 -18.70
N TRP A 205 4.65 -8.05 -17.39
CA TRP A 205 3.46 -8.67 -16.83
C TRP A 205 2.23 -7.81 -17.04
N GLU A 206 1.11 -8.47 -17.28
CA GLU A 206 -0.18 -7.80 -17.31
C GLU A 206 -0.53 -7.25 -15.92
N THR A 207 -0.91 -6.00 -15.89
CA THR A 207 -1.32 -5.29 -14.68
C THR A 207 -2.66 -4.58 -14.92
N SER A 208 -3.32 -4.16 -13.86
CA SER A 208 -4.56 -3.39 -13.99
C SER A 208 -4.31 -2.02 -14.63
N LEU A 209 -5.32 -1.46 -15.27
CA LEU A 209 -5.21 -0.11 -15.88
C LEU A 209 -4.92 0.98 -14.84
N GLU A 210 -5.33 0.73 -13.62
CA GLU A 210 -5.13 1.62 -12.47
C GLU A 210 -3.65 1.79 -12.10
N THR A 211 -2.82 0.75 -12.29
CA THR A 211 -1.38 0.80 -11.98
C THR A 211 -0.61 1.83 -12.80
N ALA A 212 -1.17 2.27 -13.95
CA ALA A 212 -0.58 3.34 -14.76
C ALA A 212 -0.52 4.69 -14.03
N TYR A 213 -1.30 4.86 -12.97
CA TYR A 213 -1.33 6.07 -12.13
C TYR A 213 -0.41 5.96 -10.91
N GLU A 214 0.08 4.76 -10.60
CA GLU A 214 0.98 4.54 -9.47
C GLU A 214 2.44 4.80 -9.86
N PRO A 215 3.31 5.16 -8.92
CA PRO A 215 4.71 5.46 -9.24
C PRO A 215 5.40 4.24 -9.86
N ARG A 216 5.88 4.35 -11.08
CA ARG A 216 6.56 3.24 -11.76
C ARG A 216 7.72 2.67 -10.96
N GLN A 217 8.46 3.52 -10.26
CA GLN A 217 9.58 3.13 -9.40
C GLN A 217 9.15 2.35 -8.14
N ALA A 218 7.88 2.38 -7.76
CA ALA A 218 7.33 1.64 -6.62
C ALA A 218 6.70 0.30 -7.02
N LEU A 219 6.51 0.06 -8.33
CA LEU A 219 5.88 -1.15 -8.87
C LEU A 219 6.87 -2.04 -9.62
N TYR A 220 7.60 -1.46 -10.58
CA TYR A 220 8.30 -2.24 -11.59
C TYR A 220 9.78 -2.40 -11.29
N ALA A 221 10.27 -3.61 -11.49
CA ALA A 221 11.69 -3.94 -11.42
C ALA A 221 12.12 -4.77 -12.63
N PRO A 222 13.32 -4.50 -13.22
CA PRO A 222 13.92 -5.35 -14.23
C PRO A 222 14.27 -6.76 -13.72
N HIS A 223 14.72 -7.62 -14.63
CA HIS A 223 15.16 -8.99 -14.34
C HIS A 223 14.05 -9.84 -13.71
N ASN A 224 12.92 -9.98 -14.40
CA ASN A 224 11.72 -10.67 -13.94
C ASN A 224 11.21 -10.13 -12.59
N GLY A 225 11.38 -8.82 -12.36
CA GLY A 225 11.00 -8.19 -11.11
C GLY A 225 11.98 -8.36 -9.94
N LEU A 226 13.11 -9.03 -10.14
CA LEU A 226 14.02 -9.45 -9.06
C LEU A 226 15.16 -8.47 -8.75
N LYS A 227 15.34 -7.40 -9.54
CA LYS A 227 16.47 -6.48 -9.38
C LYS A 227 16.67 -6.01 -7.94
N PHE A 228 15.66 -5.43 -7.34
CA PHE A 228 15.78 -4.82 -6.01
C PHE A 228 15.83 -5.87 -4.89
N ILE A 229 15.14 -7.00 -5.05
CA ILE A 229 15.21 -8.13 -4.12
C ILE A 229 16.62 -8.74 -4.13
N ASN A 230 17.24 -8.88 -5.29
CA ASN A 230 18.62 -9.35 -5.40
C ASN A 230 19.62 -8.38 -4.74
N GLN A 231 19.44 -7.07 -4.94
CA GLN A 231 20.25 -6.05 -4.27
C GLN A 231 20.05 -6.08 -2.75
N LEU A 232 18.80 -6.25 -2.27
CA LEU A 232 18.52 -6.41 -0.86
C LEU A 232 19.24 -7.64 -0.28
N CYS A 233 19.17 -8.79 -0.96
CA CYS A 233 19.85 -10.01 -0.55
C CYS A 233 21.36 -9.80 -0.39
N GLU A 234 22.00 -9.16 -1.38
CA GLU A 234 23.44 -8.86 -1.37
C GLU A 234 23.82 -7.91 -0.21
N GLN A 235 23.06 -6.82 -0.03
CA GLN A 235 23.28 -5.85 1.05
C GLN A 235 22.97 -6.44 2.44
N SER A 236 22.05 -7.42 2.52
CA SER A 236 21.67 -8.10 3.77
C SER A 236 22.74 -9.07 4.28
N SER A 237 23.79 -9.35 3.49
CA SER A 237 24.90 -10.21 3.92
C SER A 237 25.64 -9.70 5.17
N SER A 238 25.55 -8.39 5.45
CA SER A 238 26.13 -7.73 6.61
C SER A 238 25.21 -7.71 7.85
N LEU A 239 23.98 -8.20 7.73
CA LEU A 239 23.05 -8.26 8.87
C LEU A 239 23.59 -9.14 10.01
N PRO A 240 23.34 -8.77 11.27
CA PRO A 240 23.66 -9.62 12.41
C PRO A 240 23.00 -11.00 12.28
N ARG A 241 23.68 -12.03 12.78
CA ARG A 241 23.12 -13.39 12.86
C ARG A 241 21.79 -13.37 13.64
N GLN A 242 20.87 -14.25 13.28
CA GLN A 242 19.51 -14.35 13.81
C GLN A 242 18.57 -13.19 13.39
N SER A 243 19.01 -12.24 12.57
CA SER A 243 18.08 -11.27 11.99
C SER A 243 17.05 -11.96 11.11
N ILE A 244 15.82 -11.46 11.15
CA ILE A 244 14.70 -11.96 10.35
C ILE A 244 14.46 -11.00 9.20
N VAL A 245 14.27 -11.55 8.00
CA VAL A 245 13.97 -10.79 6.78
C VAL A 245 12.63 -11.28 6.23
N CYS A 246 11.65 -10.38 6.11
CA CYS A 246 10.35 -10.62 5.50
C CYS A 246 10.28 -9.89 4.17
N ILE A 247 10.05 -10.61 3.08
CA ILE A 247 10.04 -10.06 1.72
C ILE A 247 8.74 -10.41 1.04
N GLU A 248 8.01 -9.40 0.57
CA GLU A 248 6.89 -9.57 -0.33
C GLU A 248 7.38 -9.71 -1.79
N SER A 249 6.81 -10.67 -2.50
CA SER A 249 7.11 -10.91 -3.93
C SER A 249 6.01 -11.74 -4.58
N ASP A 250 6.01 -11.78 -5.91
CA ASP A 250 5.09 -12.65 -6.65
C ASP A 250 5.47 -14.14 -6.48
N ILE A 251 4.47 -15.01 -6.45
CA ILE A 251 4.65 -16.46 -6.29
C ILE A 251 5.62 -17.04 -7.33
N ARG A 252 5.60 -16.49 -8.56
CA ARG A 252 6.50 -16.90 -9.65
C ARG A 252 7.98 -16.69 -9.34
N GLN A 253 8.31 -15.83 -8.38
CA GLN A 253 9.67 -15.45 -7.99
C GLN A 253 10.18 -16.23 -6.78
N HIS A 254 9.29 -16.87 -5.98
CA HIS A 254 9.63 -17.48 -4.69
C HIS A 254 10.81 -18.47 -4.77
N ALA A 255 10.79 -19.38 -5.74
CA ALA A 255 11.85 -20.39 -5.86
C ALA A 255 13.23 -19.76 -6.08
N GLU A 256 13.33 -18.71 -6.92
CA GLU A 256 14.56 -18.01 -7.19
C GLU A 256 15.04 -17.19 -6.00
N ILE A 257 14.12 -16.52 -5.30
CA ILE A 257 14.39 -15.74 -4.07
C ILE A 257 14.92 -16.68 -2.97
N ILE A 258 14.23 -17.80 -2.72
CA ILE A 258 14.65 -18.79 -1.71
C ILE A 258 16.05 -19.30 -2.03
N LYS A 259 16.32 -19.67 -3.27
CA LYS A 259 17.66 -20.11 -3.71
C LYS A 259 18.71 -19.02 -3.47
N LYS A 260 18.43 -17.77 -3.88
CA LYS A 260 19.38 -16.64 -3.73
C LYS A 260 19.70 -16.35 -2.28
N PHE A 261 18.70 -16.32 -1.39
CA PHE A 261 18.91 -16.09 0.05
C PHE A 261 19.64 -17.24 0.70
N SER A 262 19.31 -18.49 0.35
CA SER A 262 19.99 -19.67 0.92
C SER A 262 21.49 -19.69 0.56
N THR A 263 21.87 -19.28 -0.66
CA THR A 263 23.29 -19.18 -1.04
C THR A 263 24.02 -18.00 -0.37
N ASN A 264 23.30 -17.08 0.27
CA ASN A 264 23.87 -15.94 0.99
C ASN A 264 23.77 -16.08 2.51
N ASN A 265 23.77 -17.32 3.04
CA ASN A 265 23.73 -17.67 4.46
C ASN A 265 22.43 -17.21 5.15
N PHE A 266 21.31 -17.42 4.51
CA PHE A 266 19.98 -17.28 5.11
C PHE A 266 19.26 -18.62 5.10
N LEU A 267 18.62 -18.97 6.21
CA LEU A 267 17.71 -20.10 6.33
C LEU A 267 16.30 -19.61 5.95
N HIS A 268 15.67 -20.25 4.98
CA HIS A 268 14.27 -20.04 4.69
C HIS A 268 13.42 -20.68 5.80
N LEU A 269 12.60 -19.91 6.48
CA LEU A 269 11.78 -20.37 7.58
C LEU A 269 10.39 -20.81 7.12
N GLU A 270 9.73 -19.95 6.35
CA GLU A 270 8.39 -20.23 5.78
C GLU A 270 8.06 -19.27 4.62
N THR A 271 7.05 -19.65 3.87
CA THR A 271 6.34 -18.78 2.91
C THR A 271 4.88 -18.69 3.33
N CYS A 272 4.36 -17.49 3.50
CA CYS A 272 2.97 -17.20 3.80
C CYS A 272 2.43 -16.29 2.69
N GLU A 273 1.52 -16.80 1.86
CA GLU A 273 0.99 -16.08 0.70
C GLU A 273 2.10 -15.52 -0.22
N LEU A 274 2.24 -14.20 -0.29
CA LEU A 274 3.27 -13.51 -1.06
C LEU A 274 4.56 -13.23 -0.26
N ILE A 275 4.60 -13.61 1.02
CA ILE A 275 5.70 -13.25 1.92
C ILE A 275 6.63 -14.43 2.14
N ASN A 276 7.90 -14.25 1.85
CA ASN A 276 8.97 -15.17 2.22
C ASN A 276 9.69 -14.67 3.46
N VAL A 277 9.92 -15.57 4.44
CA VAL A 277 10.60 -15.27 5.71
C VAL A 277 11.93 -16.01 5.77
N PHE A 278 12.97 -15.27 6.06
CA PHE A 278 14.34 -15.78 6.17
C PHE A 278 14.98 -15.40 7.50
N GLN A 279 15.87 -16.26 8.00
CA GLN A 279 16.72 -15.98 9.15
C GLN A 279 18.19 -15.97 8.73
N ARG A 280 18.94 -14.96 9.16
CA ARG A 280 20.39 -14.89 8.96
C ARG A 280 21.12 -15.91 9.84
N ILE A 281 21.88 -16.83 9.25
CA ILE A 281 22.64 -17.88 9.93
C ILE A 281 24.14 -17.57 10.07
#